data_30529f73798c1d5ae7caefee3d7c4151
#
_entry.id   30529f73798c1d5ae7caefee3d7c4151
#
_cell.length_a   1.000
_cell.length_b   1.000
_cell.length_c   1.000
_cell.angle_alpha   90.00
_cell.angle_beta   90.00
_cell.angle_gamma   90.00
#
_symmetry.space_group_name_H-M   'P 1'
#
loop_
_entity.id
_entity.type
_entity.pdbx_description
1 polymer ?
#
loop_
_entity_poly.entity_id
_entity_poly.type
_entity_poly.pdbx_seq_one_letter_code
_entity_poly.pdbx_strand_id
1 'polypeptide(L)'
;MSSSSDEEEAYRGKSRSERAAARGRSSSQRAAAPGKSSSASAAVRVKSTSASAATRVKSSSARAPAGGLSIWAEVGVAPFKDGQYVRLFNRGRGGYLFADESGRGVSIDSRRGMVNTAWAVQILETETNYYVLFRGAYGRHLAVTRVVSPTGHIGCNAAQCIFDDPDDTHVMWWTAPGKNGSVVLLHGTSAGLRALRANVRYRRWHKCVTVEAINRSRVTSMMEWEVEVIPLRVERPPYQLRPGGADTPWHPGSSEKMEVNCVVADDNGSTDGQVWEAIPFCGRSLLELGNVLAQRLGNGVNFQDITLFIQAGNLGQPTLLLTDLPHRDDRVDIVVFRVGTAGHDRLLFPDLDAE
;
A
#
# COMPACT_ATOMS: atom_id res chain seq x y z
N MET A 1 -42.38 -2.36 -54.34
CA MET A 1 -42.68 -3.74 -53.94
C MET A 1 -42.03 -3.91 -52.61
N SER A 2 -42.78 -3.64 -51.62
CA SER A 2 -43.46 -4.41 -50.58
C SER A 2 -42.44 -4.89 -49.53
N SER A 3 -42.43 -4.24 -48.37
CA SER A 3 -43.22 -4.56 -47.14
C SER A 3 -42.55 -5.68 -46.36
N SER A 4 -42.29 -5.65 -45.12
CA SER A 4 -43.06 -5.28 -43.92
C SER A 4 -42.06 -5.31 -42.73
N SER A 5 -41.97 -4.35 -41.84
CA SER A 5 -42.94 -4.12 -40.72
C SER A 5 -43.01 -5.25 -39.72
N ASP A 6 -42.73 -4.79 -38.49
CA ASP A 6 -43.32 -5.26 -37.24
C ASP A 6 -42.76 -6.52 -36.54
N GLU A 7 -42.07 -6.28 -35.48
CA GLU A 7 -42.52 -6.74 -34.15
C GLU A 7 -41.66 -6.06 -33.04
N GLU A 8 -42.17 -4.92 -32.65
CA GLU A 8 -41.97 -4.30 -31.35
C GLU A 8 -43.13 -4.78 -30.48
N GLU A 9 -42.87 -5.14 -29.29
CA GLU A 9 -43.64 -4.98 -28.07
C GLU A 9 -43.51 -6.14 -27.08
N ALA A 10 -43.45 -5.71 -25.86
CA ALA A 10 -43.91 -6.36 -24.65
C ALA A 10 -42.92 -7.14 -23.81
N TYR A 11 -42.30 -6.44 -22.88
CA TYR A 11 -42.41 -6.82 -21.47
C TYR A 11 -42.30 -5.59 -20.56
N ARG A 12 -43.41 -4.94 -20.40
CA ARG A 12 -43.68 -3.98 -19.31
C ARG A 12 -44.60 -4.66 -18.31
N GLY A 13 -44.29 -4.60 -17.03
CA GLY A 13 -45.36 -4.54 -16.05
C GLY A 13 -45.32 -5.52 -14.88
N LYS A 14 -45.21 -4.92 -13.74
CA LYS A 14 -45.93 -5.09 -12.45
C LYS A 14 -44.95 -5.33 -11.32
N SER A 15 -44.65 -4.41 -10.46
CA SER A 15 -45.35 -3.53 -9.52
C SER A 15 -46.16 -4.21 -8.44
N ARG A 16 -45.80 -3.85 -7.20
CA ARG A 16 -46.66 -3.82 -6.00
C ARG A 16 -47.01 -5.19 -5.37
N SER A 17 -47.03 -5.38 -4.10
CA SER A 17 -47.30 -4.50 -2.93
C SER A 17 -47.21 -5.33 -1.64
N GLU A 18 -46.85 -4.61 -0.57
CA GLU A 18 -47.52 -4.65 0.73
C GLU A 18 -47.64 -5.95 1.54
N ARG A 19 -47.14 -5.89 2.76
CA ARG A 19 -47.81 -5.89 4.09
C ARG A 19 -46.76 -6.09 5.17
N ALA A 20 -46.52 -5.19 6.04
CA ALA A 20 -47.26 -4.70 7.19
C ALA A 20 -47.15 -5.62 8.42
N ALA A 21 -46.44 -5.09 9.39
CA ALA A 21 -46.64 -5.08 10.82
C ALA A 21 -47.00 -6.38 11.59
N ALA A 22 -46.14 -6.66 12.58
CA ALA A 22 -46.69 -7.08 13.89
C ALA A 22 -45.70 -6.72 15.01
N ARG A 23 -46.26 -6.07 15.99
CA ARG A 23 -45.78 -5.59 17.27
C ARG A 23 -45.38 -6.75 18.21
N GLY A 24 -44.40 -6.52 19.05
CA GLY A 24 -44.15 -7.36 20.23
C GLY A 24 -43.21 -6.63 21.20
N ARG A 25 -43.78 -5.96 22.16
CA ARG A 25 -43.11 -5.41 23.37
C ARG A 25 -42.76 -6.58 24.28
N SER A 26 -41.57 -6.56 24.88
CA SER A 26 -41.45 -6.95 26.30
C SER A 26 -40.14 -6.45 26.88
N SER A 27 -40.30 -5.74 27.96
CA SER A 27 -39.32 -5.20 28.90
C SER A 27 -38.68 -6.31 29.74
N SER A 28 -37.41 -6.20 30.06
CA SER A 28 -36.94 -6.48 31.45
C SER A 28 -35.53 -5.91 31.66
N GLN A 29 -35.47 -5.02 32.60
CA GLN A 29 -34.28 -4.51 33.29
C GLN A 29 -33.60 -5.67 34.05
N ARG A 30 -32.28 -5.75 34.01
CA ARG A 30 -31.49 -6.14 35.18
C ARG A 30 -30.10 -5.54 35.10
N ALA A 31 -29.80 -4.71 36.09
CA ALA A 31 -28.49 -4.16 36.38
C ALA A 31 -27.53 -5.25 36.90
N ALA A 32 -26.28 -5.20 36.50
CA ALA A 32 -25.18 -5.80 37.25
C ALA A 32 -23.88 -4.99 37.00
N ALA A 33 -23.17 -4.78 38.08
CA ALA A 33 -22.05 -3.89 38.33
C ALA A 33 -20.76 -4.16 37.59
N PRO A 34 -19.76 -3.24 37.64
CA PRO A 34 -18.59 -3.22 36.78
C PRO A 34 -17.49 -4.13 37.32
N GLY A 35 -17.07 -5.07 36.47
CA GLY A 35 -15.85 -5.84 36.66
C GLY A 35 -14.64 -5.07 36.11
N LYS A 36 -13.71 -4.70 36.98
CA LYS A 36 -12.38 -4.21 36.62
C LYS A 36 -11.58 -5.36 35.99
N SER A 37 -11.26 -5.27 34.70
CA SER A 37 -10.22 -6.07 34.10
C SER A 37 -9.06 -5.16 33.73
N SER A 38 -7.98 -5.32 34.48
CA SER A 38 -6.66 -4.76 34.16
C SER A 38 -6.07 -5.52 32.97
N SER A 39 -6.09 -4.93 31.80
CA SER A 39 -5.29 -5.41 30.68
C SER A 39 -3.91 -4.77 30.76
N ALA A 40 -2.93 -5.57 31.14
CA ALA A 40 -1.52 -5.21 31.01
C ALA A 40 -1.16 -5.22 29.51
N SER A 41 -1.00 -4.03 28.94
CA SER A 41 -0.48 -3.83 27.61
C SER A 41 1.02 -4.08 27.66
N ALA A 42 1.47 -5.19 27.08
CA ALA A 42 2.88 -5.45 26.87
C ALA A 42 3.34 -4.59 25.69
N ALA A 43 4.01 -3.48 25.98
CA ALA A 43 4.64 -2.64 24.98
C ALA A 43 5.83 -3.38 24.38
N VAL A 44 5.68 -3.87 23.17
CA VAL A 44 6.80 -4.33 22.33
C VAL A 44 7.57 -3.09 21.87
N ARG A 45 8.71 -2.88 22.47
CA ARG A 45 9.62 -1.77 22.20
C ARG A 45 10.41 -2.08 20.92
N VAL A 46 9.96 -1.59 19.76
CA VAL A 46 10.77 -1.60 18.55
C VAL A 46 11.84 -0.51 18.70
N LYS A 47 13.07 -0.91 18.97
CA LYS A 47 14.22 -0.01 18.98
C LYS A 47 14.61 0.30 17.54
N SER A 48 14.32 1.51 17.06
CA SER A 48 14.98 2.07 15.90
C SER A 48 16.38 2.53 16.30
N THR A 49 17.39 1.72 16.04
CA THR A 49 18.77 2.13 16.13
C THR A 49 19.30 2.45 14.74
N SER A 50 19.32 3.74 14.40
CA SER A 50 20.17 4.25 13.34
C SER A 50 21.60 4.25 13.86
N ALA A 51 22.36 3.21 13.59
CA ALA A 51 23.81 3.19 13.72
C ALA A 51 24.38 2.35 12.58
N SER A 52 25.06 3.04 11.68
CA SER A 52 25.94 2.44 10.68
C SER A 52 27.03 1.65 11.40
N ALA A 53 26.88 0.33 11.40
CA ALA A 53 27.97 -0.57 11.76
C ALA A 53 28.04 -1.66 10.69
N ALA A 54 29.12 -1.62 9.91
CA ALA A 54 29.47 -2.69 8.99
C ALA A 54 29.70 -3.97 9.77
N THR A 55 28.69 -4.81 9.86
CA THR A 55 28.80 -6.13 10.45
C THR A 55 28.93 -7.15 9.32
N ARG A 56 30.08 -7.77 9.27
CA ARG A 56 30.45 -8.90 8.41
C ARG A 56 29.47 -10.05 8.65
N VAL A 57 28.48 -10.18 7.77
CA VAL A 57 27.49 -11.26 7.84
C VAL A 57 28.18 -12.56 7.46
N LYS A 58 28.35 -13.45 8.41
CA LYS A 58 28.60 -14.86 8.15
C LYS A 58 27.30 -15.44 7.60
N SER A 59 27.34 -15.88 6.34
CA SER A 59 26.25 -16.63 5.71
C SER A 59 25.98 -17.92 6.48
N SER A 60 24.95 -17.91 7.31
CA SER A 60 24.36 -19.13 7.82
C SER A 60 23.23 -19.53 6.89
N SER A 61 23.44 -20.60 6.12
CA SER A 61 22.44 -21.19 5.24
C SER A 61 21.29 -21.75 6.07
N ALA A 62 20.13 -21.10 6.04
CA ALA A 62 18.90 -21.66 6.55
C ALA A 62 18.48 -22.83 5.65
N ARG A 63 18.30 -24.01 6.25
CA ARG A 63 18.00 -25.27 5.59
C ARG A 63 16.57 -25.26 5.07
N ALA A 64 16.41 -25.13 3.74
CA ALA A 64 15.15 -25.32 3.06
C ALA A 64 14.68 -26.78 3.15
N PRO A 65 13.36 -27.08 3.07
CA PRO A 65 12.85 -28.43 3.14
C PRO A 65 13.41 -29.29 2.01
N ALA A 66 13.89 -30.47 2.37
CA ALA A 66 14.56 -31.43 1.50
C ALA A 66 13.62 -31.95 0.40
N GLY A 67 13.94 -31.66 -0.85
CA GLY A 67 13.24 -32.20 -2.02
C GLY A 67 13.54 -31.46 -3.30
N GLY A 68 14.67 -31.75 -3.95
CA GLY A 68 14.97 -31.55 -5.38
C GLY A 68 14.86 -30.13 -5.93
N LEU A 69 15.85 -29.23 -5.70
CA LEU A 69 15.71 -27.80 -6.00
C LEU A 69 17.02 -27.13 -6.34
N SER A 70 17.48 -27.19 -7.59
CA SER A 70 18.68 -26.43 -7.98
C SER A 70 18.44 -24.94 -8.28
N ILE A 71 17.20 -24.50 -8.53
CA ILE A 71 16.86 -23.09 -8.87
C ILE A 71 16.44 -22.28 -7.65
N TRP A 72 15.98 -22.93 -6.57
CA TRP A 72 15.41 -22.30 -5.38
C TRP A 72 16.32 -22.38 -4.16
N ALA A 73 17.56 -22.79 -4.32
CA ALA A 73 18.53 -22.89 -3.24
C ALA A 73 18.93 -21.51 -2.64
N GLU A 74 18.58 -20.44 -3.32
CA GLU A 74 18.89 -19.05 -2.95
C GLU A 74 17.62 -18.18 -2.73
N VAL A 75 16.56 -18.78 -2.22
CA VAL A 75 15.38 -17.99 -1.80
C VAL A 75 15.76 -17.18 -0.57
N GLY A 76 15.55 -15.87 -0.65
CA GLY A 76 15.94 -14.96 0.42
C GLY A 76 15.35 -13.57 0.23
N VAL A 77 16.11 -12.57 0.62
CA VAL A 77 15.74 -11.15 0.50
C VAL A 77 16.62 -10.37 -0.50
N ALA A 78 17.67 -11.01 -1.04
CA ALA A 78 18.54 -10.35 -2.02
C ALA A 78 17.78 -10.03 -3.32
N PRO A 79 18.03 -8.90 -4.00
CA PRO A 79 19.09 -7.91 -3.72
C PRO A 79 18.67 -6.75 -2.79
N PHE A 80 17.56 -6.88 -2.08
CA PHE A 80 16.97 -5.80 -1.29
C PHE A 80 17.71 -5.53 0.01
N LYS A 81 17.69 -4.25 0.42
CA LYS A 81 18.23 -3.79 1.71
C LYS A 81 17.16 -3.01 2.46
N ASP A 82 17.15 -3.11 3.76
CA ASP A 82 16.23 -2.35 4.61
C ASP A 82 16.39 -0.85 4.42
N GLY A 83 15.26 -0.13 4.37
CA GLY A 83 15.22 1.33 4.21
C GLY A 83 15.50 1.87 2.80
N GLN A 84 15.84 1.02 1.82
CA GLN A 84 16.02 1.50 0.45
C GLN A 84 14.68 1.70 -0.26
N TYR A 85 14.70 2.54 -1.31
CA TYR A 85 13.59 2.66 -2.26
C TYR A 85 13.95 1.98 -3.56
N VAL A 86 12.97 1.33 -4.18
CA VAL A 86 13.16 0.60 -5.45
C VAL A 86 11.99 0.83 -6.41
N ARG A 87 12.26 0.70 -7.70
CA ARG A 87 11.27 0.45 -8.73
C ARG A 87 11.38 -1.00 -9.19
N LEU A 88 10.27 -1.61 -9.46
CA LEU A 88 10.18 -2.98 -9.97
C LEU A 88 9.68 -2.92 -11.42
N PHE A 89 10.59 -3.05 -12.36
CA PHE A 89 10.29 -2.98 -13.79
C PHE A 89 10.06 -4.37 -14.38
N ASN A 90 8.97 -4.55 -15.12
CA ASN A 90 8.70 -5.78 -15.84
C ASN A 90 8.94 -5.60 -17.35
N ARG A 91 10.02 -6.20 -17.87
CA ARG A 91 10.36 -6.11 -19.31
C ARG A 91 9.26 -6.66 -20.20
N GLY A 92 8.62 -7.73 -19.81
CA GLY A 92 7.56 -8.36 -20.58
C GLY A 92 6.34 -7.45 -20.79
N ARG A 93 6.22 -6.39 -19.95
CA ARG A 93 5.14 -5.39 -19.99
C ARG A 93 5.61 -3.99 -20.35
N GLY A 94 6.90 -3.73 -20.26
CA GLY A 94 7.46 -2.40 -20.49
C GLY A 94 6.95 -1.39 -19.49
N GLY A 95 6.87 -1.77 -18.20
CA GLY A 95 6.35 -0.89 -17.17
C GLY A 95 6.68 -1.31 -15.74
N TYR A 96 6.47 -0.39 -14.84
CA TYR A 96 6.78 -0.48 -13.42
C TYR A 96 5.57 -0.95 -12.62
N LEU A 97 5.83 -1.66 -11.52
CA LEU A 97 4.82 -1.94 -10.51
C LEU A 97 4.33 -0.62 -9.93
N PHE A 98 3.04 -0.39 -9.96
CA PHE A 98 2.40 0.88 -9.65
C PHE A 98 1.35 0.72 -8.55
N ALA A 99 1.48 1.52 -7.49
CA ALA A 99 0.50 1.63 -6.43
C ALA A 99 -0.67 2.50 -6.93
N ASP A 100 -1.82 1.88 -7.21
CA ASP A 100 -2.96 2.59 -7.79
C ASP A 100 -3.48 3.70 -6.88
N GLU A 101 -3.96 4.75 -7.48
CA GLU A 101 -4.52 5.92 -6.81
C GLU A 101 -5.79 5.61 -5.99
N SER A 102 -6.35 4.43 -6.16
CA SER A 102 -7.41 3.93 -5.28
C SER A 102 -6.94 3.66 -3.85
N GLY A 103 -5.61 3.65 -3.61
CA GLY A 103 -5.01 3.22 -2.36
C GLY A 103 -5.09 1.71 -2.09
N ARG A 104 -5.73 0.93 -2.97
CA ARG A 104 -5.95 -0.51 -2.78
C ARG A 104 -5.47 -1.38 -3.94
N GLY A 105 -5.52 -0.88 -5.15
CA GLY A 105 -5.12 -1.61 -6.34
C GLY A 105 -3.62 -1.56 -6.59
N VAL A 106 -3.13 -2.51 -7.39
CA VAL A 106 -1.77 -2.53 -7.92
C VAL A 106 -1.85 -2.81 -9.41
N SER A 107 -1.13 -2.03 -10.20
CA SER A 107 -1.12 -2.14 -11.66
C SER A 107 0.28 -1.98 -12.25
N ILE A 108 0.36 -1.86 -13.57
CA ILE A 108 1.59 -1.57 -14.32
C ILE A 108 1.44 -0.23 -15.01
N ASP A 109 2.42 0.64 -14.82
CA ASP A 109 2.49 1.95 -15.47
C ASP A 109 3.88 2.19 -16.09
N SER A 110 3.93 2.89 -17.21
CA SER A 110 5.20 3.17 -17.91
C SER A 110 5.91 4.42 -17.39
N ARG A 111 5.27 5.23 -16.57
CA ARG A 111 5.81 6.49 -16.05
C ARG A 111 6.77 6.24 -14.89
N ARG A 112 8.07 6.25 -15.17
CA ARG A 112 9.15 5.94 -14.23
C ARG A 112 9.21 6.90 -13.03
N GLY A 113 9.09 8.21 -13.27
CA GLY A 113 9.28 9.26 -12.25
C GLY A 113 8.10 9.45 -11.28
N MET A 114 7.05 8.63 -11.36
CA MET A 114 5.89 8.75 -10.45
C MET A 114 6.21 8.15 -9.08
N VAL A 115 5.82 8.85 -8.00
CA VAL A 115 5.95 8.33 -6.63
C VAL A 115 5.24 7.00 -6.44
N ASN A 116 4.16 6.76 -7.19
CA ASN A 116 3.41 5.50 -7.18
C ASN A 116 4.21 4.30 -7.71
N THR A 117 5.33 4.51 -8.40
CA THR A 117 6.23 3.44 -8.84
C THR A 117 7.38 3.18 -7.86
N ALA A 118 7.56 4.07 -6.88
CA ALA A 118 8.57 3.93 -5.84
C ALA A 118 8.02 3.10 -4.68
N TRP A 119 8.74 2.06 -4.31
CA TRP A 119 8.40 1.17 -3.21
C TRP A 119 9.51 1.22 -2.16
N ALA A 120 9.17 1.61 -0.94
CA ALA A 120 10.08 1.52 0.19
C ALA A 120 10.20 0.06 0.62
N VAL A 121 11.41 -0.40 0.80
CA VAL A 121 11.74 -1.77 1.23
C VAL A 121 11.88 -1.80 2.74
N GLN A 122 11.23 -2.77 3.35
CA GLN A 122 11.42 -3.13 4.75
C GLN A 122 11.79 -4.61 4.83
N ILE A 123 12.83 -4.93 5.57
CA ILE A 123 13.21 -6.32 5.84
C ILE A 123 12.64 -6.72 7.20
N LEU A 124 11.76 -7.69 7.18
CA LEU A 124 11.18 -8.27 8.38
C LEU A 124 11.95 -9.55 8.75
N GLU A 125 12.57 -9.55 9.92
CA GLU A 125 13.21 -10.71 10.51
C GLU A 125 12.22 -11.38 11.46
N THR A 126 11.99 -12.66 11.24
CA THR A 126 11.24 -13.54 12.13
C THR A 126 12.18 -14.58 12.71
N GLU A 127 11.74 -15.37 13.68
CA GLU A 127 12.57 -16.41 14.30
C GLU A 127 13.17 -17.41 13.30
N THR A 128 12.53 -17.61 12.15
CA THR A 128 12.92 -18.65 11.18
C THR A 128 13.31 -18.14 9.81
N ASN A 129 12.87 -16.93 9.43
CA ASN A 129 13.01 -16.43 8.06
C ASN A 129 13.16 -14.91 8.00
N TYR A 130 13.67 -14.45 6.87
CA TYR A 130 13.66 -13.05 6.46
C TYR A 130 12.66 -12.86 5.33
N TYR A 131 11.88 -11.77 5.41
CA TYR A 131 10.92 -11.39 4.40
C TYR A 131 11.18 -9.98 3.90
N VAL A 132 10.82 -9.71 2.66
CA VAL A 132 10.79 -8.37 2.09
C VAL A 132 9.35 -7.88 2.10
N LEU A 133 9.13 -6.70 2.64
CA LEU A 133 7.88 -5.96 2.56
C LEU A 133 8.10 -4.75 1.65
N PHE A 134 7.16 -4.49 0.75
CA PHE A 134 7.20 -3.35 -0.17
C PHE A 134 6.07 -2.40 0.18
N ARG A 135 6.42 -1.19 0.60
CA ARG A 135 5.48 -0.16 0.99
C ARG A 135 5.38 0.90 -0.11
N GLY A 136 4.18 1.10 -0.64
CA GLY A 136 3.90 2.02 -1.74
C GLY A 136 3.57 3.45 -1.29
N ALA A 137 3.24 4.32 -2.24
CA ALA A 137 3.01 5.75 -2.07
C ALA A 137 1.96 6.14 -1.00
N TYR A 138 1.07 5.23 -0.66
CA TYR A 138 0.01 5.45 0.34
C TYR A 138 0.30 4.76 1.69
N GLY A 139 1.56 4.44 1.97
CA GLY A 139 1.97 3.78 3.21
C GLY A 139 1.56 2.30 3.30
N ARG A 140 0.82 1.79 2.33
CA ARG A 140 0.31 0.41 2.29
C ARG A 140 1.29 -0.54 1.65
N HIS A 141 1.25 -1.78 2.10
CA HIS A 141 2.17 -2.82 1.65
C HIS A 141 1.60 -3.61 0.47
N LEU A 142 2.47 -3.98 -0.46
CA LEU A 142 2.16 -4.94 -1.51
C LEU A 142 1.75 -6.26 -0.89
N ALA A 143 0.56 -6.74 -1.24
CA ALA A 143 -0.04 -7.91 -0.62
C ALA A 143 -0.68 -8.87 -1.62
N VAL A 144 -0.84 -10.11 -1.19
CA VAL A 144 -1.63 -11.13 -1.88
C VAL A 144 -3.04 -11.14 -1.33
N THR A 145 -4.04 -11.08 -2.21
CA THR A 145 -5.44 -11.21 -1.79
C THR A 145 -5.97 -12.62 -2.04
N ARG A 146 -7.14 -12.91 -1.47
CA ARG A 146 -7.92 -14.11 -1.80
C ARG A 146 -8.87 -13.90 -2.97
N VAL A 147 -8.95 -12.68 -3.49
CA VAL A 147 -9.84 -12.32 -4.59
C VAL A 147 -9.28 -12.89 -5.89
N VAL A 148 -10.05 -13.76 -6.52
CA VAL A 148 -9.70 -14.34 -7.83
C VAL A 148 -9.59 -13.22 -8.86
N SER A 149 -8.57 -13.30 -9.70
CA SER A 149 -8.34 -12.31 -10.75
C SER A 149 -9.51 -12.28 -11.76
N PRO A 150 -9.75 -11.14 -12.42
CA PRO A 150 -10.76 -11.03 -13.46
C PRO A 150 -10.54 -12.02 -14.59
N THR A 151 -11.61 -12.34 -15.31
CA THR A 151 -11.58 -13.24 -16.47
C THR A 151 -10.48 -12.84 -17.47
N GLY A 152 -9.66 -13.80 -17.86
CA GLY A 152 -8.52 -13.61 -18.76
C GLY A 152 -7.19 -13.36 -18.05
N HIS A 153 -7.20 -13.30 -16.71
CA HIS A 153 -6.00 -13.26 -15.87
C HIS A 153 -5.91 -14.53 -15.02
N ILE A 154 -4.75 -14.85 -14.51
CA ILE A 154 -4.50 -16.08 -13.75
C ILE A 154 -4.09 -15.71 -12.33
N GLY A 155 -4.60 -16.46 -11.35
CA GLY A 155 -4.24 -16.33 -9.93
C GLY A 155 -5.20 -15.44 -9.15
N CYS A 156 -4.69 -14.84 -8.06
CA CYS A 156 -5.40 -13.90 -7.22
C CYS A 156 -4.87 -12.49 -7.44
N ASN A 157 -5.68 -11.47 -7.17
CA ASN A 157 -5.22 -10.08 -7.29
C ASN A 157 -4.12 -9.78 -6.28
N ALA A 158 -3.10 -9.06 -6.72
CA ALA A 158 -2.24 -8.29 -5.83
C ALA A 158 -2.98 -7.01 -5.42
N ALA A 159 -2.72 -6.53 -4.21
CA ALA A 159 -3.35 -5.31 -3.67
C ALA A 159 -2.37 -4.56 -2.78
N GLN A 160 -2.78 -3.38 -2.35
CA GLN A 160 -2.16 -2.62 -1.28
C GLN A 160 -2.97 -2.84 0.00
N CYS A 161 -2.33 -3.33 1.07
CA CYS A 161 -2.97 -3.61 2.36
C CYS A 161 -2.27 -2.87 3.50
N ILE A 162 -3.00 -2.60 4.56
CA ILE A 162 -2.44 -2.12 5.82
C ILE A 162 -1.65 -3.24 6.50
N PHE A 163 -0.74 -2.90 7.40
CA PHE A 163 0.05 -3.87 8.17
C PHE A 163 -0.19 -3.61 9.67
N ASP A 164 -1.10 -4.39 10.26
CA ASP A 164 -1.53 -4.26 11.64
C ASP A 164 -1.08 -5.42 12.54
N ASP A 165 -0.83 -6.58 11.94
CA ASP A 165 -0.50 -7.80 12.64
C ASP A 165 0.84 -8.35 12.12
N PRO A 166 1.85 -8.56 12.98
CA PRO A 166 3.14 -9.11 12.58
C PRO A 166 3.04 -10.53 12.02
N ASP A 167 1.97 -11.26 12.35
CA ASP A 167 1.71 -12.61 11.82
C ASP A 167 1.01 -12.59 10.45
N ASP A 168 0.74 -11.41 9.92
CA ASP A 168 0.02 -11.25 8.67
C ASP A 168 0.89 -11.56 7.46
N THR A 169 0.89 -12.83 7.07
CA THR A 169 1.78 -13.35 6.02
C THR A 169 1.48 -12.82 4.63
N HIS A 170 0.33 -12.23 4.38
CA HIS A 170 -0.09 -11.82 3.03
C HIS A 170 0.76 -10.66 2.47
N VAL A 171 1.47 -9.89 3.29
CA VAL A 171 2.41 -8.82 2.88
C VAL A 171 3.86 -9.28 2.80
N MET A 172 4.15 -10.53 3.16
CA MET A 172 5.49 -11.07 3.27
C MET A 172 5.95 -11.73 1.97
N TRP A 173 7.05 -11.25 1.43
CA TRP A 173 7.61 -11.74 0.19
C TRP A 173 9.01 -12.32 0.39
N TRP A 174 9.32 -13.33 -0.40
CA TRP A 174 10.67 -13.78 -0.66
C TRP A 174 11.10 -13.40 -2.07
N THR A 175 12.37 -13.53 -2.33
CA THR A 175 12.94 -13.36 -3.65
C THR A 175 13.65 -14.63 -4.10
N ALA A 176 13.62 -14.87 -5.40
CA ALA A 176 14.48 -15.83 -6.06
C ALA A 176 15.14 -15.18 -7.27
N PRO A 177 16.35 -15.60 -7.64
CA PRO A 177 17.00 -15.10 -8.85
C PRO A 177 16.16 -15.46 -10.07
N GLY A 178 15.96 -14.47 -10.95
CA GLY A 178 15.37 -14.60 -12.27
C GLY A 178 16.47 -14.63 -13.34
N LYS A 179 16.07 -14.48 -14.60
CA LYS A 179 17.01 -14.38 -15.73
C LYS A 179 17.61 -12.99 -15.80
N ASN A 180 18.86 -12.91 -16.29
CA ASN A 180 19.55 -11.64 -16.59
C ASN A 180 19.59 -10.65 -15.42
N GLY A 181 19.75 -11.12 -14.19
CA GLY A 181 19.81 -10.29 -12.99
C GLY A 181 18.45 -9.79 -12.48
N SER A 182 17.34 -10.26 -13.06
CA SER A 182 16.00 -9.99 -12.52
C SER A 182 15.73 -10.83 -11.27
N VAL A 183 14.65 -10.52 -10.56
CA VAL A 183 14.15 -11.27 -9.42
C VAL A 183 12.73 -11.77 -9.66
N VAL A 184 12.38 -12.85 -9.00
CA VAL A 184 11.00 -13.34 -8.90
C VAL A 184 10.54 -13.10 -7.48
N LEU A 185 9.45 -12.35 -7.30
CA LEU A 185 8.85 -12.12 -5.99
C LEU A 185 7.90 -13.27 -5.66
N LEU A 186 8.20 -13.95 -4.58
CA LEU A 186 7.53 -15.18 -4.15
C LEU A 186 6.72 -14.96 -2.88
N HIS A 187 5.56 -15.55 -2.83
CA HIS A 187 4.72 -15.61 -1.63
C HIS A 187 4.41 -17.06 -1.28
N GLY A 188 4.62 -17.43 -0.01
CA GLY A 188 4.34 -18.76 0.50
C GLY A 188 2.90 -18.92 0.93
N THR A 189 2.31 -20.07 0.60
CA THR A 189 1.00 -20.48 1.11
C THR A 189 1.06 -21.95 1.52
N SER A 190 0.09 -22.43 2.30
CA SER A 190 -0.03 -23.85 2.63
C SER A 190 -0.12 -24.76 1.39
N ALA A 191 -0.59 -24.21 0.26
CA ALA A 191 -0.69 -24.92 -1.02
C ALA A 191 0.57 -24.81 -1.88
N GLY A 192 1.62 -24.11 -1.44
CA GLY A 192 2.88 -23.95 -2.16
C GLY A 192 3.24 -22.50 -2.46
N LEU A 193 4.20 -22.30 -3.36
CA LEU A 193 4.68 -20.97 -3.72
C LEU A 193 3.84 -20.35 -4.83
N ARG A 194 3.69 -19.05 -4.75
CA ARG A 194 3.07 -18.20 -5.76
C ARG A 194 4.04 -17.09 -6.16
N ALA A 195 3.95 -16.59 -7.40
CA ALA A 195 4.78 -15.51 -7.90
C ALA A 195 3.95 -14.28 -8.28
N LEU A 196 4.50 -13.10 -8.00
CA LEU A 196 3.94 -11.83 -8.48
C LEU A 196 4.06 -11.76 -10.00
N ARG A 197 2.98 -11.45 -10.68
CA ARG A 197 2.87 -11.47 -12.13
C ARG A 197 2.27 -10.20 -12.71
N ALA A 198 2.95 -9.60 -13.66
CA ALA A 198 2.43 -8.53 -14.50
C ALA A 198 1.59 -9.11 -15.65
N ASN A 199 0.28 -8.90 -15.62
CA ASN A 199 -0.59 -9.49 -16.64
C ASN A 199 -0.63 -8.72 -17.95
N VAL A 200 -1.01 -9.41 -19.04
CA VAL A 200 -1.34 -8.80 -20.32
C VAL A 200 -2.57 -7.92 -20.16
N ARG A 201 -2.59 -6.82 -20.87
CA ARG A 201 -3.81 -6.03 -21.02
C ARG A 201 -4.88 -6.86 -21.74
N TYR A 202 -5.76 -7.44 -20.98
CA TYR A 202 -6.94 -8.13 -21.50
C TYR A 202 -8.10 -7.14 -21.48
N ARG A 203 -8.52 -6.63 -22.63
CA ARG A 203 -9.43 -5.49 -22.80
C ARG A 203 -8.85 -4.16 -22.29
N ARG A 204 -9.45 -3.03 -22.64
CA ARG A 204 -8.95 -1.66 -22.35
C ARG A 204 -8.84 -1.32 -20.85
N TRP A 205 -9.36 -2.14 -19.95
CA TRP A 205 -9.65 -1.81 -18.55
C TRP A 205 -8.72 -2.45 -17.52
N HIS A 206 -7.95 -3.47 -17.86
CA HIS A 206 -7.26 -4.28 -16.84
C HIS A 206 -5.75 -4.28 -17.04
N LYS A 207 -5.08 -3.40 -16.30
CA LYS A 207 -3.62 -3.46 -16.09
C LYS A 207 -3.33 -4.10 -14.73
N CYS A 208 -3.99 -5.20 -14.37
CA CYS A 208 -3.85 -5.74 -13.03
C CYS A 208 -2.58 -6.58 -12.87
N VAL A 209 -2.08 -6.57 -11.66
CA VAL A 209 -1.02 -7.46 -11.19
C VAL A 209 -1.67 -8.56 -10.37
N THR A 210 -1.22 -9.78 -10.57
CA THR A 210 -1.77 -10.96 -9.88
C THR A 210 -0.66 -11.77 -9.22
N VAL A 211 -1.06 -12.71 -8.39
CA VAL A 211 -0.18 -13.67 -7.75
C VAL A 211 -0.60 -15.06 -8.16
N GLU A 212 0.22 -15.70 -8.99
CA GLU A 212 -0.07 -16.98 -9.62
C GLU A 212 0.69 -18.11 -8.92
N ALA A 213 0.03 -19.27 -8.74
CA ALA A 213 0.69 -20.48 -8.29
C ALA A 213 1.77 -20.90 -9.31
N ILE A 214 2.99 -21.07 -8.84
CA ILE A 214 4.09 -21.49 -9.70
C ILE A 214 4.36 -22.98 -9.57
N ASN A 215 4.42 -23.65 -10.71
CA ASN A 215 5.06 -24.92 -10.82
C ASN A 215 6.53 -24.64 -11.21
N ARG A 216 7.48 -25.31 -10.56
CA ARG A 216 8.94 -25.07 -10.60
C ARG A 216 9.55 -24.88 -11.99
N SER A 217 8.87 -25.33 -13.03
CA SER A 217 9.32 -25.24 -14.42
C SER A 217 8.77 -24.05 -15.22
N ARG A 218 7.98 -23.16 -14.63
CA ARG A 218 7.20 -22.15 -15.37
C ARG A 218 7.32 -20.72 -14.83
N VAL A 219 8.54 -20.28 -14.54
CA VAL A 219 8.76 -18.82 -14.41
C VAL A 219 8.71 -18.22 -15.80
N THR A 220 7.83 -17.25 -16.01
CA THR A 220 7.67 -16.53 -17.28
C THR A 220 8.22 -15.12 -17.14
N SER A 221 8.55 -14.46 -18.27
CA SER A 221 8.98 -13.05 -18.27
C SER A 221 8.00 -12.08 -17.59
N MET A 222 6.74 -12.48 -17.42
CA MET A 222 5.74 -11.71 -16.68
C MET A 222 5.93 -11.77 -15.18
N MET A 223 6.72 -12.70 -14.65
CA MET A 223 7.03 -12.89 -13.23
C MET A 223 8.42 -12.38 -12.87
N GLU A 224 9.19 -11.96 -13.88
CA GLU A 224 10.57 -11.47 -13.70
C GLU A 224 10.55 -9.94 -13.57
N TRP A 225 11.17 -9.44 -12.51
CA TRP A 225 11.21 -8.02 -12.17
C TRP A 225 12.66 -7.55 -12.11
N GLU A 226 12.96 -6.48 -12.81
CA GLU A 226 14.22 -5.77 -12.67
C GLU A 226 14.11 -4.80 -11.53
N VAL A 227 15.10 -4.79 -10.68
CA VAL A 227 15.15 -3.94 -9.49
C VAL A 227 16.00 -2.72 -9.83
N GLU A 228 15.37 -1.55 -9.90
CA GLU A 228 16.05 -0.27 -9.99
C GLU A 228 16.09 0.35 -8.59
N VAL A 229 17.28 0.52 -8.02
CA VAL A 229 17.44 1.20 -6.74
C VAL A 229 17.31 2.71 -6.96
N ILE A 230 16.44 3.34 -6.16
CA ILE A 230 16.26 4.80 -6.17
C ILE A 230 17.22 5.37 -5.13
N PRO A 231 18.18 6.23 -5.51
CA PRO A 231 19.06 6.87 -4.55
C PRO A 231 18.27 7.79 -3.61
N LEU A 232 18.84 8.04 -2.44
CA LEU A 232 18.26 8.95 -1.47
C LEU A 232 18.92 10.33 -1.61
N ARG A 233 18.13 11.39 -1.37
CA ARG A 233 18.58 12.78 -1.33
C ARG A 233 18.03 13.50 -0.09
N VAL A 234 18.70 14.59 0.30
CA VAL A 234 18.26 15.43 1.43
C VAL A 234 17.08 16.32 1.04
N GLU A 235 17.04 16.78 -0.21
CA GLU A 235 15.98 17.64 -0.68
C GLU A 235 14.71 16.84 -0.96
N ARG A 236 13.58 17.33 -0.43
CA ARG A 236 12.28 16.73 -0.69
C ARG A 236 11.93 16.83 -2.18
N PRO A 237 11.47 15.74 -2.82
CA PRO A 237 10.96 15.79 -4.19
C PRO A 237 9.77 16.74 -4.30
N PRO A 238 9.54 17.34 -5.48
CA PRO A 238 8.36 18.17 -5.71
C PRO A 238 7.09 17.32 -5.55
N TYR A 239 6.03 17.98 -5.11
CA TYR A 239 4.71 17.36 -5.06
C TYR A 239 4.23 16.99 -6.46
N GLN A 240 3.72 15.78 -6.62
CA GLN A 240 3.17 15.25 -7.85
C GLN A 240 1.64 15.38 -7.83
N LEU A 241 1.17 16.62 -7.77
CA LEU A 241 -0.25 16.94 -7.76
C LEU A 241 -0.82 16.75 -9.17
N ARG A 242 -2.10 16.38 -9.27
CA ARG A 242 -2.76 16.28 -10.56
C ARG A 242 -2.93 17.66 -11.18
N PRO A 243 -2.64 17.82 -12.49
CA PRO A 243 -3.06 19.02 -13.22
C PRO A 243 -4.58 19.13 -13.18
N GLY A 244 -5.10 20.22 -12.64
CA GLY A 244 -6.54 20.47 -12.57
C GLY A 244 -7.23 19.90 -11.32
N GLY A 245 -6.53 19.77 -10.22
CA GLY A 245 -7.07 19.22 -8.95
C GLY A 245 -8.27 19.96 -8.35
N ALA A 246 -8.66 21.12 -8.88
CA ALA A 246 -9.86 21.84 -8.45
C ALA A 246 -11.05 21.68 -9.42
N ASP A 247 -10.85 21.29 -10.67
CA ASP A 247 -11.85 21.51 -11.73
C ASP A 247 -12.24 20.30 -12.58
N THR A 248 -11.84 19.07 -12.24
CA THR A 248 -12.62 17.97 -12.81
C THR A 248 -13.98 18.00 -12.13
N PRO A 249 -15.09 18.22 -12.90
CA PRO A 249 -16.41 18.18 -12.32
C PRO A 249 -16.66 16.73 -11.88
N TRP A 250 -16.24 16.42 -10.67
CA TRP A 250 -16.80 15.32 -9.91
C TRP A 250 -18.28 15.60 -9.80
N HIS A 251 -19.07 14.60 -10.02
CA HIS A 251 -20.53 14.71 -9.88
C HIS A 251 -20.84 15.53 -8.63
N PRO A 252 -21.55 16.68 -8.77
CA PRO A 252 -21.95 17.48 -7.63
C PRO A 252 -22.91 16.65 -6.79
N GLY A 253 -22.38 15.99 -5.76
CA GLY A 253 -23.16 15.10 -4.89
C GLY A 253 -22.36 14.12 -4.04
N SER A 254 -21.10 13.85 -4.32
CA SER A 254 -20.25 13.00 -3.47
C SER A 254 -19.03 13.77 -2.98
N SER A 255 -19.23 14.73 -2.09
CA SER A 255 -18.14 15.14 -1.19
C SER A 255 -17.91 13.97 -0.23
N GLU A 256 -17.10 13.01 -0.64
CA GLU A 256 -16.67 11.92 0.23
C GLU A 256 -15.97 12.57 1.43
N LYS A 257 -16.62 12.50 2.58
CA LYS A 257 -16.03 12.92 3.84
C LYS A 257 -15.01 11.85 4.21
N MET A 258 -13.81 12.29 4.48
CA MET A 258 -12.71 11.46 4.97
C MET A 258 -12.36 11.93 6.38
N GLU A 259 -12.06 10.99 7.25
CA GLU A 259 -11.46 11.28 8.54
C GLU A 259 -9.95 11.26 8.42
N VAL A 260 -9.32 12.39 8.67
CA VAL A 260 -7.85 12.48 8.72
C VAL A 260 -7.43 12.51 10.18
N ASN A 261 -6.76 11.46 10.63
CA ASN A 261 -6.08 11.53 11.91
C ASN A 261 -4.69 12.10 11.68
N CYS A 262 -4.32 13.10 12.42
CA CYS A 262 -2.99 13.68 12.30
C CYS A 262 -2.28 13.71 13.65
N VAL A 263 -0.98 13.56 13.59
CA VAL A 263 -0.05 13.75 14.70
C VAL A 263 1.10 14.60 14.25
N VAL A 264 1.54 15.51 15.08
CA VAL A 264 2.74 16.34 14.82
C VAL A 264 3.92 15.66 15.50
N ALA A 265 4.95 15.34 14.71
CA ALA A 265 6.20 14.84 15.27
C ALA A 265 6.87 15.91 16.14
N ASP A 266 7.52 15.49 17.21
CA ASP A 266 8.33 16.39 18.04
C ASP A 266 9.57 16.90 17.26
N ASP A 267 10.36 17.77 17.86
CA ASP A 267 11.56 18.32 17.23
C ASP A 267 12.61 17.25 16.91
N ASN A 268 12.53 16.08 17.53
CA ASN A 268 13.39 14.93 17.23
C ASN A 268 12.80 13.98 16.19
N GLY A 269 11.57 14.24 15.72
CA GLY A 269 10.88 13.43 14.74
C GLY A 269 10.15 12.21 15.34
N SER A 270 9.98 12.14 16.67
CA SER A 270 9.20 11.10 17.31
C SER A 270 7.73 11.49 17.39
N THR A 271 6.85 10.49 17.27
CA THR A 271 5.41 10.61 17.54
C THR A 271 5.02 9.97 18.87
N ASP A 272 5.98 9.42 19.61
CA ASP A 272 5.73 8.75 20.88
C ASP A 272 5.19 9.72 21.93
N GLY A 273 4.04 9.40 22.52
CA GLY A 273 3.39 10.25 23.51
C GLY A 273 2.65 11.47 22.95
N GLN A 274 2.68 11.68 21.63
CA GLN A 274 1.93 12.74 20.97
C GLN A 274 0.45 12.34 20.81
N VAL A 275 -0.42 13.33 20.80
CA VAL A 275 -1.87 13.13 20.67
C VAL A 275 -2.26 13.13 19.20
N TRP A 276 -2.98 12.08 18.79
CA TRP A 276 -3.60 12.01 17.48
C TRP A 276 -4.91 12.81 17.48
N GLU A 277 -5.06 13.71 16.53
CA GLU A 277 -6.27 14.51 16.35
C GLU A 277 -7.02 14.05 15.11
N ALA A 278 -8.32 13.82 15.25
CA ALA A 278 -9.22 13.52 14.13
C ALA A 278 -9.73 14.81 13.51
N ILE A 279 -9.56 14.97 12.21
CA ILE A 279 -9.98 16.13 11.44
C ILE A 279 -10.93 15.67 10.34
N PRO A 280 -12.16 16.17 10.29
CA PRO A 280 -13.03 15.95 9.14
C PRO A 280 -12.46 16.70 7.95
N PHE A 281 -12.20 15.98 6.87
CA PHE A 281 -11.67 16.52 5.63
C PHE A 281 -12.59 16.15 4.47
N CYS A 282 -12.81 17.08 3.55
CA CYS A 282 -13.58 16.84 2.35
C CYS A 282 -12.69 16.97 1.14
N GLY A 283 -12.68 15.96 0.30
CA GLY A 283 -11.83 15.94 -0.89
C GLY A 283 -10.57 15.11 -0.72
N ARG A 284 -9.64 15.31 -1.64
CA ARG A 284 -8.42 14.48 -1.75
C ARG A 284 -7.16 15.29 -2.02
N SER A 285 -7.31 16.57 -2.20
CA SER A 285 -6.19 17.45 -2.54
C SER A 285 -5.17 17.50 -1.40
N LEU A 286 -3.95 17.06 -1.71
CA LEU A 286 -2.83 17.16 -0.78
C LEU A 286 -2.55 18.63 -0.40
N LEU A 287 -2.69 19.55 -1.35
CA LEU A 287 -2.48 20.97 -1.11
C LEU A 287 -3.50 21.54 -0.12
N GLU A 288 -4.79 21.19 -0.29
CA GLU A 288 -5.85 21.63 0.63
C GLU A 288 -5.65 21.04 2.02
N LEU A 289 -5.34 19.74 2.11
CA LEU A 289 -5.02 19.09 3.38
C LEU A 289 -3.84 19.77 4.05
N GLY A 290 -2.76 20.00 3.33
CA GLY A 290 -1.56 20.66 3.84
C GLY A 290 -1.84 22.06 4.38
N ASN A 291 -2.67 22.84 3.70
CA ASN A 291 -3.09 24.17 4.17
C ASN A 291 -3.94 24.09 5.44
N VAL A 292 -4.87 23.13 5.53
CA VAL A 292 -5.67 22.92 6.74
C VAL A 292 -4.79 22.52 7.93
N LEU A 293 -3.82 21.63 7.72
CA LEU A 293 -2.88 21.21 8.76
C LEU A 293 -1.94 22.34 9.18
N ALA A 294 -1.40 23.10 8.22
CA ALA A 294 -0.53 24.24 8.51
C ALA A 294 -1.25 25.32 9.35
N GLN A 295 -2.49 25.66 9.00
CA GLN A 295 -3.28 26.61 9.78
C GLN A 295 -3.51 26.16 11.24
N ARG A 296 -3.65 24.86 11.48
CA ARG A 296 -3.80 24.32 12.84
C ARG A 296 -2.51 24.37 13.67
N LEU A 297 -1.37 24.31 13.01
CA LEU A 297 -0.06 24.41 13.68
C LEU A 297 0.27 25.83 14.18
N GLY A 298 -0.46 26.83 13.70
CA GLY A 298 -0.33 28.22 14.18
C GLY A 298 -0.34 29.26 13.07
N ASN A 299 -0.53 30.52 13.47
CA ASN A 299 -0.51 31.64 12.54
C ASN A 299 0.87 31.82 11.93
N GLY A 300 0.92 31.85 10.59
CA GLY A 300 2.16 32.08 9.84
C GLY A 300 2.83 30.78 9.34
N VAL A 301 2.34 29.60 9.69
CA VAL A 301 2.81 28.33 9.14
C VAL A 301 2.13 28.12 7.79
N ASN A 302 2.92 27.83 6.75
CA ASN A 302 2.42 27.51 5.41
C ASN A 302 2.60 26.03 5.09
N PHE A 303 1.95 25.56 4.04
CA PHE A 303 2.12 24.18 3.57
C PHE A 303 3.58 23.82 3.23
N GLN A 304 4.37 24.79 2.82
CA GLN A 304 5.80 24.58 2.50
C GLN A 304 6.65 24.36 3.75
N ASP A 305 6.20 24.81 4.91
CA ASP A 305 6.89 24.68 6.20
C ASP A 305 6.65 23.34 6.88
N ILE A 306 5.89 22.46 6.23
CA ILE A 306 5.59 21.12 6.73
C ILE A 306 5.87 20.05 5.66
N THR A 307 6.18 18.85 6.15
CA THR A 307 6.30 17.64 5.31
C THR A 307 5.35 16.59 5.85
N LEU A 308 4.52 16.05 4.96
CA LEU A 308 3.48 15.10 5.32
C LEU A 308 3.90 13.68 5.00
N PHE A 309 3.65 12.79 5.95
CA PHE A 309 3.80 11.35 5.78
C PHE A 309 2.47 10.67 6.04
N ILE A 310 2.16 9.67 5.26
CA ILE A 310 1.00 8.80 5.47
C ILE A 310 1.44 7.51 6.13
N GLN A 311 0.70 7.06 7.15
CA GLN A 311 0.93 5.79 7.82
C GLN A 311 -0.28 4.88 7.60
N ALA A 312 -0.05 3.62 7.28
CA ALA A 312 -1.11 2.66 7.02
C ALA A 312 -0.96 1.44 7.93
N GLY A 313 -1.78 1.43 8.98
CA GLY A 313 -1.78 0.40 10.01
C GLY A 313 -0.83 0.66 11.17
N ASN A 314 -1.02 -0.08 12.26
CA ASN A 314 -0.29 0.11 13.52
C ASN A 314 1.22 -0.24 13.40
N LEU A 315 1.56 -1.16 12.51
CA LEU A 315 2.93 -1.57 12.22
C LEU A 315 3.48 -0.90 10.95
N GLY A 316 2.64 -0.11 10.25
CA GLY A 316 3.03 0.65 9.08
C GLY A 316 4.01 1.76 9.45
N GLN A 317 5.14 1.86 8.75
CA GLN A 317 6.04 2.98 8.90
C GLN A 317 5.52 4.19 8.12
N PRO A 318 5.74 5.43 8.59
CA PRO A 318 5.38 6.62 7.83
C PRO A 318 6.03 6.63 6.45
N THR A 319 5.26 6.96 5.42
CA THR A 319 5.69 7.06 4.02
C THR A 319 5.48 8.49 3.54
N LEU A 320 6.48 9.07 2.88
CA LEU A 320 6.39 10.42 2.34
C LEU A 320 5.18 10.56 1.39
N LEU A 321 4.30 11.51 1.67
CA LEU A 321 3.12 11.79 0.88
C LEU A 321 3.39 12.92 -0.12
N LEU A 322 3.50 12.57 -1.40
CA LEU A 322 3.80 13.50 -2.50
C LEU A 322 2.67 13.68 -3.49
N THR A 323 1.61 12.91 -3.36
CA THR A 323 0.46 12.91 -4.29
C THR A 323 -0.85 13.05 -3.53
N ASP A 324 -1.93 13.33 -4.23
CA ASP A 324 -3.26 13.43 -3.65
C ASP A 324 -3.66 12.17 -2.88
N LEU A 325 -4.55 12.31 -1.92
CA LEU A 325 -5.02 11.22 -1.07
C LEU A 325 -5.70 10.09 -1.87
N PRO A 326 -5.70 8.86 -1.37
CA PRO A 326 -6.30 7.73 -2.08
C PRO A 326 -7.82 7.86 -2.21
N HIS A 327 -8.39 7.27 -3.28
CA HIS A 327 -9.81 7.44 -3.64
C HIS A 327 -10.82 6.68 -2.76
N ARG A 328 -10.39 5.68 -2.00
CA ARG A 328 -11.30 4.73 -1.34
C ARG A 328 -11.02 4.53 0.15
N ASP A 329 -10.42 5.50 0.77
CA ASP A 329 -10.17 5.44 2.19
C ASP A 329 -11.09 6.40 2.92
N ASP A 330 -11.83 5.86 3.88
CA ASP A 330 -12.69 6.62 4.75
C ASP A 330 -11.88 7.30 5.88
N ARG A 331 -10.67 6.77 6.14
CA ARG A 331 -9.74 7.25 7.15
C ARG A 331 -8.29 7.14 6.68
N VAL A 332 -7.50 8.16 6.96
CA VAL A 332 -6.04 8.18 6.76
C VAL A 332 -5.34 8.73 7.99
N ASP A 333 -4.18 8.16 8.31
CA ASP A 333 -3.34 8.59 9.41
C ASP A 333 -2.13 9.37 8.85
N ILE A 334 -1.95 10.62 9.27
CA ILE A 334 -0.96 11.56 8.75
C ILE A 334 0.00 11.96 9.87
N VAL A 335 1.28 11.81 9.62
CA VAL A 335 2.36 12.32 10.47
C VAL A 335 2.90 13.60 9.84
N VAL A 336 2.95 14.67 10.63
CA VAL A 336 3.37 16.00 10.19
C VAL A 336 4.74 16.31 10.79
N PHE A 337 5.73 16.58 9.93
CA PHE A 337 7.03 17.09 10.32
C PHE A 337 7.12 18.58 10.02
N ARG A 338 7.66 19.36 10.94
CA ARG A 338 7.97 20.78 10.70
C ARG A 338 9.34 20.91 10.05
N VAL A 339 9.41 21.67 8.97
CA VAL A 339 10.67 21.99 8.30
C VAL A 339 11.57 22.78 9.25
N GLY A 340 12.87 22.50 9.29
CA GLY A 340 13.84 23.14 10.16
C GLY A 340 13.94 22.57 11.56
N THR A 341 13.22 21.46 11.87
CA THR A 341 13.45 20.70 13.10
C THR A 341 14.53 19.64 12.91
N ALA A 342 15.22 19.27 13.98
CA ALA A 342 16.25 18.24 13.92
C ALA A 342 15.73 16.87 13.43
N GLY A 343 14.44 16.59 13.68
CA GLY A 343 13.75 15.40 13.15
C GLY A 343 13.59 15.47 11.64
N HIS A 344 13.16 16.62 11.11
CA HIS A 344 13.01 16.84 9.68
C HIS A 344 14.35 16.80 8.94
N ASP A 345 15.41 17.43 9.49
CA ASP A 345 16.71 17.53 8.84
C ASP A 345 17.44 16.18 8.69
N ARG A 346 17.00 15.16 9.42
CA ARG A 346 17.49 13.78 9.30
C ARG A 346 16.75 12.95 8.27
N LEU A 347 15.66 13.47 7.72
CA LEU A 347 14.89 12.74 6.71
C LEU A 347 15.68 12.66 5.40
N LEU A 348 15.61 11.48 4.80
CA LEU A 348 16.12 11.24 3.46
C LEU A 348 14.95 10.85 2.56
N PHE A 349 14.94 11.40 1.38
CA PHE A 349 13.85 11.26 0.43
C PHE A 349 14.29 10.51 -0.83
N PRO A 350 13.41 9.73 -1.47
CA PRO A 350 13.76 9.08 -2.74
C PRO A 350 13.96 10.12 -3.85
N ASP A 351 15.05 10.01 -4.58
CA ASP A 351 15.29 10.79 -5.79
C ASP A 351 14.52 10.18 -6.96
N LEU A 352 13.28 10.65 -7.15
CA LEU A 352 12.39 10.10 -8.16
C LEU A 352 12.85 10.40 -9.61
N ASP A 353 13.71 11.39 -9.79
CA ASP A 353 14.21 11.84 -11.07
C ASP A 353 15.56 11.19 -11.43
N ALA A 354 16.20 10.47 -10.50
CA ALA A 354 17.45 9.76 -10.75
C ALA A 354 17.30 8.77 -11.90
N GLU A 355 18.27 8.76 -12.83
CA GLU A 355 18.33 7.86 -13.99
C GLU A 355 18.73 6.43 -13.64
#